data_355c39af58b1c392d83126aa465c74d9
#
_entry.id   355c39af58b1c392d83126aa465c74d9
#
_cell.length_a   1.000
_cell.length_b   1.000
_cell.length_c   1.000
_cell.angle_alpha   90.00
_cell.angle_beta   90.00
_cell.angle_gamma   90.00
#
_symmetry.space_group_name_H-M   'P 1'
#
loop_
_entity.id
_entity.type
_entity.pdbx_description
1 polymer ?
#
loop_
_entity_poly.entity_id
_entity_poly.type
_entity_poly.pdbx_seq_one_letter_code
_entity_poly.pdbx_strand_id
1 'polypeptide(L)'
;PTGLFRETASRLIRTGAAENPTPEDRRARARRVLELASEEVISKGVTSFQDAGSSFSDVDLMKTMVDEGKIHNRLWIIIRQGNDALRVNLAKYPMIDYGGGFLTVRGIKHSIDGALGSRGAWLLEPYSDLPASTGHNTT
;
A
#
# COMPACT_ATOMS: atom_id res chain seq x y z
N PRO A 1 22.60 -19.83 -5.27
CA PRO A 1 21.39 -18.96 -5.16
C PRO A 1 20.68 -19.27 -3.84
N THR A 2 20.40 -18.25 -3.04
CA THR A 2 19.78 -18.42 -1.71
C THR A 2 18.24 -18.42 -1.77
N GLY A 3 17.64 -18.15 -2.95
CA GLY A 3 16.19 -17.93 -3.09
C GLY A 3 15.68 -16.61 -2.47
N LEU A 4 16.57 -15.77 -1.96
CA LEU A 4 16.24 -14.47 -1.39
C LEU A 4 16.22 -13.39 -2.46
N PHE A 5 15.05 -12.79 -2.68
CA PHE A 5 14.86 -11.62 -3.56
C PHE A 5 14.64 -10.38 -2.70
N ARG A 6 15.37 -9.30 -3.00
CA ARG A 6 15.27 -8.02 -2.28
C ARG A 6 14.86 -6.92 -3.25
N GLU A 7 14.12 -5.93 -2.72
CA GLU A 7 13.70 -4.72 -3.42
C GLU A 7 13.06 -5.03 -4.78
N THR A 8 13.53 -4.39 -5.85
CA THR A 8 12.99 -4.56 -7.20
C THR A 8 13.16 -5.98 -7.76
N ALA A 9 14.12 -6.77 -7.25
CA ALA A 9 14.31 -8.15 -7.67
C ALA A 9 13.11 -9.05 -7.32
N SER A 10 12.30 -8.70 -6.31
CA SER A 10 11.08 -9.42 -5.96
C SER A 10 10.04 -9.42 -7.10
N ARG A 11 10.09 -8.43 -8.01
CA ARG A 11 9.22 -8.36 -9.20
C ARG A 11 9.49 -9.45 -10.22
N LEU A 12 10.65 -10.12 -10.15
CA LEU A 12 11.00 -11.25 -11.01
C LEU A 12 10.23 -12.52 -10.62
N ILE A 13 9.65 -12.56 -9.42
CA ILE A 13 8.84 -13.69 -8.97
C ILE A 13 7.44 -13.55 -9.57
N ARG A 14 7.12 -14.40 -10.53
CA ARG A 14 5.74 -14.56 -11.01
C ARG A 14 4.96 -15.43 -10.04
N THR A 15 4.01 -14.84 -9.35
CA THR A 15 3.09 -15.58 -8.49
C THR A 15 1.87 -15.97 -9.31
N GLY A 16 1.77 -17.18 -9.80
CA GLY A 16 0.59 -17.89 -10.36
C GLY A 16 -0.71 -17.15 -10.73
N ALA A 17 -0.68 -15.80 -10.81
CA ALA A 17 -1.81 -15.00 -11.26
C ALA A 17 -1.99 -15.18 -12.77
N ALA A 18 -3.23 -15.12 -13.24
CA ALA A 18 -3.55 -15.10 -14.66
C ALA A 18 -2.61 -14.13 -15.40
N GLU A 19 -2.05 -14.54 -16.52
CA GLU A 19 -1.00 -13.78 -17.21
C GLU A 19 -1.43 -12.36 -17.61
N ASN A 20 -2.75 -12.14 -17.80
CA ASN A 20 -3.32 -10.83 -18.14
C ASN A 20 -4.73 -10.68 -17.54
N PRO A 21 -4.90 -10.37 -16.25
CA PRO A 21 -6.21 -10.16 -15.66
C PRO A 21 -6.89 -8.92 -16.28
N THR A 22 -8.18 -9.03 -16.56
CA THR A 22 -8.98 -7.88 -17.01
C THR A 22 -9.06 -6.80 -15.93
N PRO A 23 -9.46 -5.56 -16.25
CA PRO A 23 -9.74 -4.54 -15.23
C PRO A 23 -10.79 -5.01 -14.21
N GLU A 24 -11.82 -5.74 -14.66
CA GLU A 24 -12.86 -6.33 -13.83
C GLU A 24 -12.29 -7.36 -12.87
N ASP A 25 -11.44 -8.26 -13.34
CA ASP A 25 -10.79 -9.28 -12.49
C ASP A 25 -9.92 -8.62 -11.41
N ARG A 26 -9.17 -7.58 -11.79
CA ARG A 26 -8.36 -6.81 -10.83
C ARG A 26 -9.22 -6.15 -9.76
N ARG A 27 -10.34 -5.52 -10.17
CA ARG A 27 -11.27 -4.87 -9.24
C ARG A 27 -11.95 -5.89 -8.32
N ALA A 28 -12.42 -7.02 -8.87
CA ALA A 28 -13.04 -8.09 -8.09
C ALA A 28 -12.06 -8.68 -7.07
N ARG A 29 -10.81 -8.92 -7.48
CA ARG A 29 -9.75 -9.38 -6.59
C ARG A 29 -9.44 -8.36 -5.50
N ALA A 30 -9.28 -7.08 -5.83
CA ALA A 30 -9.01 -6.03 -4.86
C ALA A 30 -10.14 -5.92 -3.82
N ARG A 31 -11.40 -5.99 -4.29
CA ARG A 31 -12.56 -6.04 -3.41
C ARG A 31 -12.52 -7.21 -2.44
N ARG A 32 -12.25 -8.42 -2.95
CA ARG A 32 -12.16 -9.61 -2.10
C ARG A 32 -11.03 -9.52 -1.08
N VAL A 33 -9.89 -8.95 -1.46
CA VAL A 33 -8.77 -8.71 -0.54
C VAL A 33 -9.18 -7.75 0.58
N LEU A 34 -9.86 -6.65 0.26
CA LEU A 34 -10.32 -5.68 1.26
C LEU A 34 -11.36 -6.27 2.21
N GLU A 35 -12.31 -7.07 1.71
CA GLU A 35 -13.28 -7.79 2.54
C GLU A 35 -12.58 -8.71 3.54
N LEU A 36 -11.72 -9.58 3.05
CA LEU A 36 -10.96 -10.52 3.89
C LEU A 36 -10.07 -9.80 4.90
N ALA A 37 -9.41 -8.71 4.49
CA ALA A 37 -8.58 -7.92 5.39
C ALA A 37 -9.41 -7.26 6.50
N SER A 38 -10.58 -6.71 6.17
CA SER A 38 -11.48 -6.12 7.15
C SER A 38 -12.01 -7.16 8.15
N GLU A 39 -12.43 -8.32 7.67
CA GLU A 39 -12.85 -9.45 8.51
C GLU A 39 -11.71 -9.91 9.44
N GLU A 40 -10.50 -10.08 8.90
CA GLU A 40 -9.34 -10.57 9.65
C GLU A 40 -8.93 -9.58 10.75
N VAL A 41 -8.82 -8.27 10.45
CA VAL A 41 -8.39 -7.30 11.47
C VAL A 41 -9.43 -7.17 12.59
N ILE A 42 -10.72 -7.19 12.28
CA ILE A 42 -11.79 -7.18 13.28
C ILE A 42 -11.75 -8.45 14.14
N SER A 43 -11.52 -9.62 13.55
CA SER A 43 -11.41 -10.89 14.31
C SER A 43 -10.28 -10.89 15.33
N LYS A 44 -9.27 -10.01 15.16
CA LYS A 44 -8.16 -9.78 16.09
C LYS A 44 -8.41 -8.62 17.06
N GLY A 45 -9.60 -8.02 17.04
CA GLY A 45 -9.93 -6.85 17.87
C GLY A 45 -9.32 -5.53 17.36
N VAL A 46 -8.81 -5.49 16.13
CA VAL A 46 -8.25 -4.28 15.51
C VAL A 46 -9.39 -3.47 14.91
N THR A 47 -9.73 -2.35 15.52
CA THR A 47 -10.86 -1.50 15.11
C THR A 47 -10.45 -0.35 14.20
N SER A 48 -9.15 -0.04 14.08
CA SER A 48 -8.60 0.98 13.21
C SER A 48 -7.32 0.49 12.56
N PHE A 49 -7.17 0.75 11.27
CA PHE A 49 -6.04 0.30 10.47
C PHE A 49 -5.51 1.43 9.60
N GLN A 50 -4.16 1.56 9.54
CA GLN A 50 -3.50 2.52 8.66
C GLN A 50 -2.90 1.80 7.46
N ASP A 51 -3.21 2.27 6.25
CA ASP A 51 -2.58 1.80 5.02
C ASP A 51 -1.72 2.92 4.43
N ALA A 52 -0.43 2.65 4.29
CA ALA A 52 0.56 3.60 3.81
C ALA A 52 0.94 3.35 2.35
N GLY A 53 0.00 2.99 1.49
CA GLY A 53 0.37 2.67 0.12
C GLY A 53 -0.74 2.50 -0.90
N SER A 54 -1.93 3.01 -0.64
CA SER A 54 -3.08 2.89 -1.56
C SER A 54 -2.97 3.80 -2.78
N SER A 55 -3.42 3.29 -3.92
CA SER A 55 -3.63 4.08 -5.14
C SER A 55 -4.95 4.86 -5.08
N PHE A 56 -5.16 5.79 -6.01
CA PHE A 56 -6.44 6.48 -6.14
C PHE A 56 -7.60 5.51 -6.41
N SER A 57 -7.38 4.50 -7.26
CA SER A 57 -8.40 3.48 -7.54
C SER A 57 -8.73 2.61 -6.34
N ASP A 58 -7.76 2.37 -5.46
CA ASP A 58 -8.02 1.64 -4.20
C ASP A 58 -8.86 2.50 -3.25
N VAL A 59 -8.59 3.80 -3.16
CA VAL A 59 -9.41 4.75 -2.37
C VAL A 59 -10.84 4.80 -2.88
N ASP A 60 -11.05 4.86 -4.19
CA ASP A 60 -12.39 4.86 -4.80
C ASP A 60 -13.14 3.55 -4.51
N LEU A 61 -12.42 2.43 -4.52
CA LEU A 61 -13.00 1.13 -4.15
C LEU A 61 -13.35 1.08 -2.66
N MET A 62 -12.45 1.52 -1.78
CA MET A 62 -12.70 1.58 -0.34
C MET A 62 -13.91 2.46 -0.02
N LYS A 63 -14.02 3.63 -0.67
CA LYS A 63 -15.17 4.52 -0.56
C LYS A 63 -16.47 3.80 -0.92
N THR A 64 -16.49 3.12 -2.07
CA THR A 64 -17.64 2.32 -2.52
C THR A 64 -18.00 1.25 -1.47
N MET A 65 -17.02 0.55 -0.94
CA MET A 65 -17.24 -0.53 0.03
C MET A 65 -17.68 -0.01 1.41
N VAL A 66 -17.26 1.18 1.80
CA VAL A 66 -17.78 1.87 2.99
C VAL A 66 -19.26 2.22 2.79
N ASP A 67 -19.62 2.78 1.63
CA ASP A 67 -21.02 3.11 1.29
C ASP A 67 -21.94 1.87 1.28
N GLU A 68 -21.38 0.71 0.91
CA GLU A 68 -22.06 -0.59 0.93
C GLU A 68 -22.06 -1.28 2.31
N GLY A 69 -21.40 -0.71 3.32
CA GLY A 69 -21.28 -1.31 4.66
C GLY A 69 -20.42 -2.59 4.69
N LYS A 70 -19.45 -2.72 3.78
CA LYS A 70 -18.56 -3.89 3.65
C LYS A 70 -17.22 -3.73 4.35
N ILE A 71 -16.93 -2.53 4.86
CA ILE A 71 -15.76 -2.25 5.68
C ILE A 71 -16.22 -2.13 7.14
N HIS A 72 -15.63 -2.92 8.01
CA HIS A 72 -16.05 -3.05 9.41
C HIS A 72 -15.08 -2.41 10.42
N ASN A 73 -13.92 -1.95 9.93
CA ASN A 73 -12.91 -1.25 10.72
C ASN A 73 -12.67 0.15 10.14
N ARG A 74 -12.16 1.07 10.96
CA ARG A 74 -11.79 2.41 10.48
C ARG A 74 -10.50 2.34 9.68
N LEU A 75 -10.47 3.00 8.52
CA LEU A 75 -9.32 3.08 7.63
C LEU A 75 -8.74 4.49 7.64
N TRP A 76 -7.44 4.58 7.91
CA TRP A 76 -6.63 5.78 7.68
C TRP A 76 -5.70 5.51 6.50
N ILE A 77 -5.95 6.17 5.38
CA ILE A 77 -5.28 5.88 4.11
C ILE A 77 -4.28 6.96 3.76
N ILE A 78 -3.10 6.52 3.36
CA ILE A 78 -2.02 7.36 2.85
C ILE A 78 -1.83 6.99 1.37
N ILE A 79 -2.04 7.96 0.47
CA ILE A 79 -1.96 7.74 -0.98
C ILE A 79 -0.51 7.57 -1.40
N ARG A 80 -0.23 6.55 -2.21
CA ARG A 80 1.07 6.32 -2.85
C ARG A 80 0.89 6.29 -4.35
N GLN A 81 1.27 7.38 -5.01
CA GLN A 81 1.18 7.58 -6.46
C GLN A 81 2.39 8.39 -6.96
N GLY A 82 2.66 8.29 -8.24
CA GLY A 82 3.65 9.14 -8.89
C GLY A 82 3.25 10.63 -8.89
N ASN A 83 4.23 11.51 -8.91
CA ASN A 83 4.02 12.96 -8.79
C ASN A 83 3.04 13.53 -9.83
N ASP A 84 3.07 13.06 -11.07
CA ASP A 84 2.17 13.56 -12.11
C ASP A 84 0.71 13.21 -11.83
N ALA A 85 0.45 11.99 -11.39
CA ALA A 85 -0.89 11.58 -10.98
C ALA A 85 -1.37 12.35 -9.74
N LEU A 86 -0.48 12.64 -8.79
CA LEU A 86 -0.79 13.46 -7.61
C LEU A 86 -1.16 14.89 -8.02
N ARG A 87 -0.37 15.56 -8.88
CA ARG A 87 -0.67 16.93 -9.34
C ARG A 87 -2.06 17.07 -9.93
N VAL A 88 -2.51 16.07 -10.69
CA VAL A 88 -3.80 16.11 -11.39
C VAL A 88 -4.97 15.76 -10.47
N ASN A 89 -4.78 14.82 -9.56
CA ASN A 89 -5.91 14.19 -8.87
C ASN A 89 -6.00 14.50 -7.38
N LEU A 90 -4.90 14.88 -6.73
CA LEU A 90 -4.85 14.95 -5.27
C LEU A 90 -5.96 15.80 -4.66
N ALA A 91 -6.33 16.91 -5.27
CA ALA A 91 -7.37 17.81 -4.74
C ALA A 91 -8.74 17.15 -4.57
N LYS A 92 -8.99 16.01 -5.23
CA LYS A 92 -10.27 15.29 -5.19
C LYS A 92 -10.36 14.28 -4.04
N TYR A 93 -9.23 13.94 -3.41
CA TYR A 93 -9.14 12.79 -2.51
C TYR A 93 -9.05 13.06 -1.01
N PRO A 94 -8.73 14.28 -0.52
CA PRO A 94 -8.79 14.51 0.90
C PRO A 94 -10.20 14.29 1.43
N MET A 95 -10.35 13.37 2.37
CA MET A 95 -11.61 13.14 3.07
C MET A 95 -11.34 12.80 4.53
N ILE A 96 -12.18 13.31 5.41
CA ILE A 96 -12.08 13.09 6.84
C ILE A 96 -13.42 12.52 7.31
N ASP A 97 -13.34 11.45 8.09
CA ASP A 97 -14.50 10.81 8.72
C ASP A 97 -15.62 10.41 7.74
N TYR A 98 -15.25 10.09 6.49
CA TYR A 98 -16.22 9.65 5.49
C TYR A 98 -16.92 8.36 5.96
N GLY A 99 -18.21 8.23 5.64
CA GLY A 99 -19.02 7.06 5.99
C GLY A 99 -19.15 6.86 7.49
N GLY A 100 -19.28 7.94 8.30
CA GLY A 100 -19.41 7.84 9.74
C GLY A 100 -18.09 7.50 10.45
N GLY A 101 -16.97 7.94 9.89
CA GLY A 101 -15.64 7.73 10.45
C GLY A 101 -14.93 6.45 9.99
N PHE A 102 -15.49 5.76 8.97
CA PHE A 102 -14.88 4.53 8.47
C PHE A 102 -13.76 4.77 7.45
N LEU A 103 -13.68 5.95 6.80
CA LEU A 103 -12.61 6.25 5.87
C LEU A 103 -12.07 7.66 6.04
N THR A 104 -10.79 7.77 6.32
CA THR A 104 -10.03 9.02 6.30
C THR A 104 -8.86 8.90 5.34
N VAL A 105 -8.75 9.83 4.40
CA VAL A 105 -7.66 9.93 3.42
C VAL A 105 -7.00 11.28 3.58
N ARG A 106 -5.79 11.32 4.18
CA ARG A 106 -5.17 12.59 4.59
C ARG A 106 -3.65 12.63 4.49
N GLY A 107 -3.04 11.69 3.82
CA GLY A 107 -1.59 11.66 3.68
C GLY A 107 -1.11 11.24 2.30
N ILE A 108 0.14 11.56 2.00
CA ILE A 108 0.86 11.09 0.82
C ILE A 108 2.10 10.36 1.29
N LYS A 109 2.38 9.20 0.72
CA LYS A 109 3.60 8.43 0.92
C LYS A 109 4.53 8.54 -0.27
N HIS A 110 5.75 8.94 0.00
CA HIS A 110 6.89 8.77 -0.89
C HIS A 110 7.95 7.89 -0.23
N SER A 111 8.65 7.10 -1.04
CA SER A 111 9.86 6.41 -0.61
C SER A 111 11.05 7.17 -1.16
N ILE A 112 11.99 7.52 -0.30
CA ILE A 112 13.23 8.18 -0.68
C ILE A 112 14.34 7.15 -0.96
N ASP A 113 14.22 5.98 -0.30
CA ASP A 113 15.20 4.90 -0.35
C ASP A 113 14.54 3.54 -0.06
N GLY A 114 15.35 2.52 0.21
CA GLY A 114 14.88 1.18 0.53
C GLY A 114 14.65 0.93 2.02
N ALA A 115 14.33 -0.32 2.37
CA ALA A 115 14.06 -0.71 3.74
C ALA A 115 15.35 -0.98 4.52
N LEU A 116 15.42 -0.50 5.78
CA LEU A 116 16.58 -0.70 6.66
C LEU A 116 16.89 -2.18 6.89
N GLY A 117 15.89 -3.00 7.20
CA GLY A 117 16.06 -4.41 7.52
C GLY A 117 16.57 -5.27 6.36
N SER A 118 16.34 -4.88 5.11
CA SER A 118 16.91 -5.52 3.91
C SER A 118 18.25 -4.93 3.47
N ARG A 119 18.76 -3.94 4.21
CA ARG A 119 19.98 -3.16 3.89
C ARG A 119 19.84 -2.35 2.59
N GLY A 120 18.61 -1.94 2.28
CA GLY A 120 18.28 -1.07 1.15
C GLY A 120 18.21 0.42 1.51
N ALA A 121 18.10 0.76 2.79
CA ALA A 121 18.11 2.15 3.23
C ALA A 121 19.46 2.81 2.92
N TRP A 122 19.43 4.02 2.38
CA TRP A 122 20.63 4.74 1.98
C TRP A 122 21.17 5.56 3.16
N LEU A 123 22.17 5.01 3.81
CA LEU A 123 22.76 5.53 5.04
C LEU A 123 23.99 6.41 4.73
N LEU A 124 24.30 7.33 5.66
CA LEU A 124 25.55 8.12 5.61
C LEU A 124 26.77 7.28 5.95
N GLU A 125 26.60 6.32 6.86
CA GLU A 125 27.65 5.39 7.30
C GLU A 125 27.31 3.97 6.86
N PRO A 126 28.31 3.10 6.68
CA PRO A 126 28.06 1.69 6.35
C PRO A 126 27.21 0.97 7.41
N TYR A 127 26.47 -0.03 6.98
CA TYR A 127 25.78 -0.93 7.89
C TYR A 127 26.76 -1.64 8.82
N SER A 128 26.48 -1.72 10.11
CA SER A 128 27.35 -2.39 11.09
C SER A 128 27.54 -3.87 10.78
N ASP A 129 26.53 -4.52 10.22
CA ASP A 129 26.53 -5.93 9.82
C ASP A 129 26.84 -6.16 8.34
N LEU A 130 27.09 -5.10 7.57
CA LEU A 130 27.53 -5.12 6.17
C LEU A 130 28.45 -3.91 5.88
N PRO A 131 29.70 -3.89 6.42
CA PRO A 131 30.58 -2.72 6.34
C PRO A 131 31.00 -2.29 4.92
N ALA A 132 30.72 -3.12 3.92
CA ALA A 132 31.00 -2.80 2.52
C ALA A 132 29.85 -2.04 1.82
N SER A 133 28.76 -1.70 2.52
CA SER A 133 27.58 -1.10 1.91
C SER A 133 26.95 -0.02 2.78
N THR A 134 26.58 1.08 2.17
CA THR A 134 25.72 2.13 2.73
C THR A 134 24.28 2.02 2.25
N GLY A 135 23.88 0.92 1.59
CA GLY A 135 22.61 0.83 0.88
C GLY A 135 22.66 1.53 -0.48
N HIS A 136 21.51 1.92 -1.00
CA HIS A 136 21.44 2.57 -2.31
C HIS A 136 20.18 3.43 -2.45
N ASN A 137 20.28 4.47 -3.27
CA ASN A 137 19.12 5.25 -3.69
C ASN A 137 18.21 4.37 -4.57
N THR A 138 16.90 4.38 -4.28
CA THR A 138 15.88 3.65 -5.04
C THR A 138 14.90 4.57 -5.80
N THR A 139 15.13 5.88 -5.73
CA THR A 139 14.34 6.91 -6.43
C THR A 139 14.92 7.29 -7.75
#